data_9a36afe14216633437d975ea21a16fff
#
_entry.id   9a36afe14216633437d975ea21a16fff
#
_cell.length_a   1.000
_cell.length_b   1.000
_cell.length_c   1.000
_cell.angle_alpha   90.00
_cell.angle_beta   90.00
_cell.angle_gamma   90.00
#
_symmetry.space_group_name_H-M   'P 1'
#
loop_
_entity.id
_entity.type
_entity.pdbx_description
1 polymer ?
#
loop_
_entity_poly.entity_id
_entity_poly.type
_entity_poly.pdbx_seq_one_letter_code
_entity_poly.pdbx_strand_id
1 'polypeptide(L)'
;PVKGTSIKRTVRIQNLTKITWKKVKCDKYEIRYSQKKNMKNAKKINCGKNKTSLVIKKLKKNRKYYVQIRTKSGKKYSAWSKVKTISKR
;
A
#
# COMPACT_ATOMS: atom_id res chain seq x y z
N PRO A 1 9.81 3.15 18.91
CA PRO A 1 8.76 3.14 17.89
C PRO A 1 9.18 2.37 16.65
N VAL A 2 8.19 1.80 15.99
CA VAL A 2 8.43 1.02 14.77
C VAL A 2 8.66 1.97 13.60
N LYS A 3 9.73 1.74 12.86
CA LYS A 3 10.05 2.58 11.71
C LYS A 3 9.11 2.27 10.55
N GLY A 4 8.45 3.29 10.05
CA GLY A 4 7.56 3.15 8.91
C GLY A 4 8.28 3.30 7.58
N THR A 5 7.54 3.11 6.50
CA THR A 5 8.04 3.32 5.15
C THR A 5 7.01 4.13 4.38
N SER A 6 7.35 4.46 3.14
CA SER A 6 6.44 5.22 2.29
C SER A 6 6.42 4.60 0.89
N ILE A 7 5.35 4.86 0.17
CA ILE A 7 5.21 4.36 -1.20
C ILE A 7 6.00 5.26 -2.12
N LYS A 8 6.96 4.66 -2.86
CA LYS A 8 7.82 5.40 -3.78
C LYS A 8 7.15 5.63 -5.12
N ARG A 9 6.43 4.64 -5.61
CA ARG A 9 5.91 4.68 -6.97
C ARG A 9 4.65 3.83 -7.08
N THR A 10 3.72 4.28 -7.89
CA THR A 10 2.59 3.47 -8.31
C THR A 10 2.51 3.53 -9.83
N VAL A 11 2.27 2.38 -10.45
CA VAL A 11 2.04 2.28 -11.89
C VAL A 11 0.69 1.63 -12.11
N ARG A 12 -0.21 2.34 -12.80
CA ARG A 12 -1.55 1.83 -13.07
C ARG A 12 -1.66 1.37 -14.52
N ILE A 13 -2.13 0.15 -14.71
CA ILE A 13 -2.45 -0.38 -16.03
C ILE A 13 -3.85 -0.96 -15.94
N GLN A 14 -4.83 -0.22 -16.47
CA GLN A 14 -6.23 -0.63 -16.47
C GLN A 14 -6.72 -1.08 -15.09
N ASN A 15 -6.96 -2.37 -14.89
CA ASN A 15 -7.53 -2.88 -13.64
C ASN A 15 -6.49 -3.41 -12.67
N LEU A 16 -5.22 -3.11 -12.89
CA LEU A 16 -4.18 -3.50 -11.95
C LEU A 16 -3.20 -2.35 -11.71
N THR A 17 -2.52 -2.39 -10.58
CA THR A 17 -1.49 -1.41 -10.28
C THR A 17 -0.35 -2.08 -9.54
N LYS A 18 0.87 -1.64 -9.86
CA LYS A 18 2.06 -2.07 -9.15
C LYS A 18 2.48 -0.97 -8.18
N ILE A 19 2.65 -1.32 -6.91
CA ILE A 19 3.05 -0.40 -5.86
C ILE A 19 4.44 -0.78 -5.44
N THR A 20 5.34 0.22 -5.35
CA THR A 20 6.71 0.00 -4.90
C THR A 20 6.99 0.92 -3.72
N TRP A 21 7.65 0.39 -2.71
CA TRP A 21 7.97 1.15 -1.51
C TRP A 21 9.43 0.94 -1.13
N LYS A 22 9.89 1.77 -0.19
CA LYS A 22 11.26 1.68 0.31
C LYS A 22 11.35 0.57 1.33
N LYS A 23 12.35 -0.31 1.17
CA LYS A 23 12.59 -1.39 2.11
C LYS A 23 13.10 -0.82 3.44
N VAL A 24 12.50 -1.26 4.53
CA VAL A 24 12.97 -0.93 5.88
C VAL A 24 12.97 -2.21 6.70
N LYS A 25 13.72 -2.20 7.79
CA LYS A 25 13.80 -3.37 8.65
C LYS A 25 12.49 -3.53 9.42
N CYS A 26 11.81 -4.66 9.20
CA CYS A 26 10.55 -4.95 9.85
C CYS A 26 10.24 -6.43 9.66
N ASP A 27 9.17 -6.91 10.29
CA ASP A 27 8.75 -8.29 10.14
C ASP A 27 7.88 -8.47 8.91
N LYS A 28 7.02 -7.49 8.63
CA LYS A 28 6.18 -7.55 7.44
C LYS A 28 5.66 -6.17 7.11
N TYR A 29 5.11 -6.06 5.90
CA TYR A 29 4.44 -4.85 5.44
C TYR A 29 2.95 -5.11 5.37
N GLU A 30 2.18 -4.09 5.69
CA GLU A 30 0.73 -4.12 5.55
C GLU A 30 0.31 -2.96 4.66
N ILE A 31 -0.39 -3.27 3.58
CA ILE A 31 -0.84 -2.28 2.61
C ILE A 31 -2.37 -2.26 2.64
N ARG A 32 -2.94 -1.07 2.58
CA ARG A 32 -4.39 -0.96 2.42
C ARG A 32 -4.70 -0.02 1.27
N TYR A 33 -5.80 -0.29 0.60
CA TYR A 33 -6.23 0.56 -0.51
C TYR A 33 -7.74 0.68 -0.50
N SER A 34 -8.23 1.82 -1.00
CA SER A 34 -9.65 2.14 -1.00
C SER A 34 -9.94 3.10 -2.15
N GLN A 35 -11.21 3.16 -2.54
CA GLN A 35 -11.65 4.16 -3.51
C GLN A 35 -11.90 5.50 -2.84
N LYS A 36 -11.84 5.57 -1.53
CA LYS A 36 -12.10 6.80 -0.77
C LYS A 36 -10.84 7.26 -0.06
N LYS A 37 -10.61 8.57 -0.06
CA LYS A 37 -9.42 9.15 0.54
C LYS A 37 -9.32 8.87 2.04
N ASN A 38 -10.44 8.74 2.72
CA ASN A 38 -10.45 8.43 4.15
C ASN A 38 -10.28 6.95 4.44
N MET A 39 -10.00 6.15 3.42
CA MET A 39 -9.78 4.71 3.55
C MET A 39 -11.00 3.93 4.05
N LYS A 40 -12.19 4.48 3.84
CA LYS A 40 -13.39 3.77 4.21
C LYS A 40 -13.54 2.50 3.36
N ASN A 41 -13.84 1.38 4.02
CA ASN A 41 -13.95 0.06 3.37
C ASN A 41 -12.66 -0.38 2.69
N ALA A 42 -11.52 0.04 3.23
CA ALA A 42 -10.23 -0.32 2.65
C ALA A 42 -9.98 -1.82 2.77
N LYS A 43 -9.34 -2.37 1.76
CA LYS A 43 -8.87 -3.76 1.79
C LYS A 43 -7.41 -3.78 2.20
N LYS A 44 -7.02 -4.78 2.97
CA LYS A 44 -5.66 -4.92 3.46
C LYS A 44 -4.97 -6.10 2.82
N ILE A 45 -3.68 -5.94 2.54
CA ILE A 45 -2.83 -6.98 2.00
C ILE A 45 -1.55 -7.01 2.81
N ASN A 46 -1.13 -8.20 3.22
CA ASN A 46 0.11 -8.37 3.97
C ASN A 46 1.20 -8.87 3.04
N CYS A 47 2.41 -8.32 3.19
CA CYS A 47 3.57 -8.71 2.41
C CYS A 47 4.72 -9.05 3.34
N GLY A 48 5.56 -10.01 2.94
CA GLY A 48 6.72 -10.42 3.73
C GLY A 48 7.78 -9.33 3.81
N LYS A 49 8.69 -9.47 4.74
CA LYS A 49 9.70 -8.45 5.04
C LYS A 49 10.67 -8.19 3.90
N ASN A 50 10.79 -9.13 2.97
CA ASN A 50 11.71 -8.97 1.84
C ASN A 50 11.02 -8.43 0.58
N LYS A 51 9.72 -8.14 0.66
CA LYS A 51 8.99 -7.57 -0.46
C LYS A 51 9.15 -6.06 -0.50
N THR A 52 9.35 -5.52 -1.69
CA THR A 52 9.40 -4.08 -1.90
C THR A 52 8.38 -3.63 -2.96
N SER A 53 7.62 -4.57 -3.49
CA SER A 53 6.58 -4.24 -4.46
C SER A 53 5.42 -5.21 -4.34
N LEU A 54 4.27 -4.77 -4.83
CA LEU A 54 3.05 -5.54 -4.80
C LEU A 54 2.20 -5.15 -6.01
N VAL A 55 1.60 -6.17 -6.64
CA VAL A 55 0.63 -5.92 -7.72
C VAL A 55 -0.76 -6.13 -7.15
N ILE A 56 -1.57 -5.09 -7.22
CA ILE A 56 -2.98 -5.16 -6.83
C ILE A 56 -3.79 -5.39 -8.08
N LYS A 57 -4.55 -6.48 -8.10
CA LYS A 57 -5.36 -6.87 -9.25
C LYS A 57 -6.83 -6.57 -8.98
N LYS A 58 -7.65 -6.69 -10.00
CA LYS A 58 -9.11 -6.58 -9.90
C LYS A 58 -9.58 -5.18 -9.45
N LEU A 59 -8.82 -4.16 -9.80
CA LEU A 59 -9.28 -2.80 -9.60
C LEU A 59 -10.34 -2.47 -10.65
N LYS A 60 -11.29 -1.64 -10.28
CA LYS A 60 -12.30 -1.18 -11.24
C LYS A 60 -11.67 -0.21 -12.21
N LYS A 61 -12.00 -0.36 -13.48
CA LYS A 61 -11.51 0.55 -14.52
C LYS A 61 -12.07 1.95 -14.30
N ASN A 62 -11.29 2.95 -14.65
CA ASN A 62 -11.70 4.36 -14.57
C ASN A 62 -12.06 4.80 -13.15
N ARG A 63 -11.51 4.11 -12.14
CA ARG A 63 -11.72 4.48 -10.74
C ARG A 63 -10.39 4.83 -10.10
N LYS A 64 -10.39 5.92 -9.37
CA LYS A 64 -9.22 6.36 -8.62
C LYS A 64 -9.17 5.59 -7.30
N TYR A 65 -7.98 5.18 -6.91
CA TYR A 65 -7.77 4.48 -5.65
C TYR A 65 -6.75 5.22 -4.79
N TYR A 66 -6.81 4.98 -3.51
CA TYR A 66 -5.87 5.54 -2.54
C TYR A 66 -5.24 4.40 -1.78
N VAL A 67 -3.94 4.51 -1.52
CA VAL A 67 -3.19 3.42 -0.92
C VAL A 67 -2.27 3.96 0.16
N GLN A 68 -2.12 3.19 1.23
CA GLN A 68 -1.20 3.48 2.32
C GLN A 68 -0.46 2.20 2.70
N ILE A 69 0.69 2.36 3.32
CA ILE A 69 1.51 1.25 3.78
C ILE A 69 1.97 1.50 5.21
N ARG A 70 2.11 0.44 5.98
CA ARG A 70 2.75 0.49 7.29
C ARG A 70 3.54 -0.78 7.50
N THR A 71 4.46 -0.75 8.47
CA THR A 71 5.28 -1.90 8.82
C THR A 71 4.81 -2.50 10.13
N LYS A 72 5.14 -3.77 10.33
CA LYS A 72 4.87 -4.45 11.58
C LYS A 72 6.14 -5.09 12.09
N SER A 73 6.44 -4.91 13.37
CA SER A 73 7.57 -5.56 14.04
C SER A 73 7.05 -6.18 15.33
N GLY A 74 7.04 -7.52 15.38
CA GLY A 74 6.43 -8.24 16.49
C GLY A 74 4.94 -7.92 16.54
N LYS A 75 4.49 -7.37 17.66
CA LYS A 75 3.08 -7.00 17.83
C LYS A 75 2.84 -5.51 17.62
N LYS A 76 3.85 -4.76 17.21
CA LYS A 76 3.73 -3.31 17.04
C LYS A 76 3.68 -2.93 15.58
N TYR A 77 2.92 -1.86 15.28
CA TYR A 77 2.77 -1.32 13.94
C TYR A 77 3.33 0.09 13.89
N SER A 78 3.88 0.44 12.74
CA SER A 78 4.21 1.85 12.47
C SER A 78 2.93 2.62 12.15
N ALA A 79 3.03 3.94 12.11
CA ALA A 79 1.95 4.76 11.59
C ALA A 79 1.77 4.48 10.10
N TRP A 80 0.55 4.71 9.58
CA TRP A 80 0.31 4.60 8.15
C TRP A 80 1.08 5.69 7.42
N SER A 81 1.59 5.37 6.24
CA SER A 81 2.25 6.34 5.39
C SER A 81 1.25 7.37 4.88
N LYS A 82 1.76 8.42 4.23
CA LYS A 82 0.90 9.36 3.52
C LYS A 82 0.10 8.63 2.46
N VAL A 83 -1.12 9.11 2.23
CA VAL A 83 -1.97 8.54 1.20
C VAL A 83 -1.35 8.81 -0.17
N LYS A 84 -1.16 7.75 -0.95
CA LYS A 84 -0.70 7.85 -2.32
C LYS A 84 -1.89 7.62 -3.24
N THR A 85 -2.10 8.52 -4.16
CA THR A 85 -3.21 8.42 -5.11
C THR A 85 -2.81 7.55 -6.28
N ILE A 86 -3.67 6.57 -6.61
CA ILE A 86 -3.52 5.75 -7.81
C ILE A 86 -4.50 6.30 -8.82
N SER A 87 -3.98 6.83 -9.93
CA SER A 87 -4.82 7.42 -10.97
C SER A 87 -5.77 6.40 -11.56
N LYS A 88 -6.75 6.86 -12.34
CA LYS A 88 -7.80 5.97 -12.85
C LYS A 88 -7.43 5.16 -14.07
N ARG A 89 -6.24 5.08 -14.51
CA ARG A 89 -5.92 4.27 -15.69
C ARG A 89 -4.88 3.28 -15.44
#